data_b294702137df7455df4a12449c30d4c6
#
_entry.id   b294702137df7455df4a12449c30d4c6
#
_cell.length_a   1.000
_cell.length_b   1.000
_cell.length_c   1.000
_cell.angle_alpha   90.00
_cell.angle_beta   90.00
_cell.angle_gamma   90.00
#
_symmetry.space_group_name_H-M   'P 1'
#
loop_
_entity.id
_entity.type
_entity.pdbx_description
1 polymer ?
#
loop_
_entity_poly.entity_id
_entity_poly.type
_entity_poly.pdbx_seq_one_letter_code
_entity_poly.pdbx_strand_id
1 'polypeptide(L)'
;MIRIEPREMPSKLWKIGIPIISALIAILFAAIPLALAGANIFEAYSQMAKGIFGSTFAFTEMLTRATPLIFTGLAATIAFRAKLWNIGAEGQLYLGAMAAVAVGTGLIDAPSFILIPIILFTGALAGAVGMAAPTYLKTRFGADEVVTTLLLNFIVIIFLQMMLEGPLKDPMGMGWPQSEPIVDNGVLPQLIPRMRIHTGLIIALISAGVVHLFLSKSIWGFKIRAVGENASAALHAGINVKRTFMGAAIVSGAIAGLAGVSEVAGLRGYLTTDLSPGFGYTGIVVAMLAGLSPIGVVISAIFIASIFVGADTMSRAIGVSSYLADLVVALSLICVLVGGFIARYKFIRINKGNI
;
A
#
# COMPACT_ATOMS: atom_id res chain seq x y z
N MET A 1 -22.75 2.69 -29.89
CA MET A 1 -22.41 1.99 -28.63
C MET A 1 -20.91 1.97 -28.49
N ILE A 2 -20.32 2.19 -27.30
CA ILE A 2 -18.88 2.11 -27.10
C ILE A 2 -18.59 0.76 -26.45
N ARG A 3 -17.70 -0.03 -27.05
CA ARG A 3 -17.21 -1.28 -26.49
C ARG A 3 -15.78 -1.11 -26.01
N ILE A 4 -15.49 -1.58 -24.81
CA ILE A 4 -14.16 -1.52 -24.21
C ILE A 4 -13.52 -2.89 -24.40
N GLU A 5 -12.39 -2.94 -25.10
CA GLU A 5 -11.65 -4.19 -25.34
C GLU A 5 -10.21 -4.10 -24.83
N PRO A 6 -9.67 -5.19 -24.27
CA PRO A 6 -8.26 -5.24 -23.93
C PRO A 6 -7.39 -5.03 -25.19
N ARG A 7 -6.29 -4.32 -25.07
CA ARG A 7 -5.27 -4.21 -26.13
C ARG A 7 -4.41 -5.46 -26.16
N GLU A 8 -4.49 -6.23 -27.21
CA GLU A 8 -3.77 -7.52 -27.34
C GLU A 8 -2.25 -7.33 -27.33
N MET A 9 -1.72 -6.30 -27.98
CA MET A 9 -0.28 -5.97 -27.98
C MET A 9 -0.02 -4.46 -28.02
N PRO A 10 0.00 -3.76 -26.89
CA PRO A 10 0.39 -2.36 -26.89
C PRO A 10 1.87 -2.20 -27.26
N SER A 11 2.19 -1.28 -28.19
CA SER A 11 3.56 -0.97 -28.59
C SER A 11 4.40 -0.53 -27.38
N LYS A 12 5.72 -0.65 -27.44
CA LYS A 12 6.62 -0.16 -26.38
C LYS A 12 6.43 1.33 -26.10
N LEU A 13 6.24 2.13 -27.17
CA LEU A 13 5.96 3.57 -27.06
C LEU A 13 4.64 3.85 -26.32
N TRP A 14 3.61 3.04 -26.55
CA TRP A 14 2.32 3.15 -25.87
C TRP A 14 2.41 2.81 -24.38
N LYS A 15 3.17 1.75 -24.03
CA LYS A 15 3.38 1.32 -22.65
C LYS A 15 4.12 2.36 -21.80
N ILE A 16 5.05 3.11 -22.41
CA ILE A 16 5.85 4.13 -21.71
C ILE A 16 5.20 5.51 -21.85
N GLY A 17 4.67 5.84 -23.03
CA GLY A 17 4.12 7.16 -23.32
C GLY A 17 2.86 7.50 -22.51
N ILE A 18 1.94 6.55 -22.33
CA ILE A 18 0.71 6.84 -21.59
C ILE A 18 0.94 7.15 -20.10
N PRO A 19 1.76 6.43 -19.34
CA PRO A 19 2.10 6.83 -17.98
C PRO A 19 2.70 8.22 -17.90
N ILE A 20 3.59 8.59 -18.83
CA ILE A 20 4.18 9.93 -18.89
C ILE A 20 3.13 11.00 -19.18
N ILE A 21 2.28 10.78 -20.18
CA ILE A 21 1.18 11.70 -20.51
C ILE A 21 0.22 11.84 -19.34
N SER A 22 -0.08 10.74 -18.65
CA SER A 22 -0.95 10.76 -17.47
C SER A 22 -0.33 11.56 -16.32
N ALA A 23 0.98 11.45 -16.10
CA ALA A 23 1.70 12.26 -15.12
C ALA A 23 1.67 13.75 -15.49
N LEU A 24 1.84 14.11 -16.77
CA LEU A 24 1.72 15.49 -17.23
C LEU A 24 0.29 16.03 -17.07
N ILE A 25 -0.72 15.23 -17.39
CA ILE A 25 -2.11 15.58 -17.16
C ILE A 25 -2.39 15.76 -15.66
N ALA A 26 -1.84 14.90 -14.80
CA ALA A 26 -1.95 15.04 -13.36
C ALA A 26 -1.40 16.38 -12.86
N ILE A 27 -0.22 16.78 -13.35
CA ILE A 27 0.38 18.08 -13.05
C ILE A 27 -0.54 19.23 -13.50
N LEU A 28 -1.12 19.18 -14.71
CA LEU A 28 -2.05 20.19 -15.19
C LEU A 28 -3.33 20.28 -14.35
N PHE A 29 -3.92 19.14 -13.97
CA PHE A 29 -5.11 19.13 -13.11
C PHE A 29 -4.81 19.62 -11.70
N ALA A 30 -3.65 19.26 -11.14
CA ALA A 30 -3.22 19.72 -9.82
C ALA A 30 -2.93 21.23 -9.79
N ALA A 31 -2.62 21.86 -10.93
CA ALA A 31 -2.47 23.31 -11.01
C ALA A 31 -3.77 24.08 -10.72
N ILE A 32 -4.94 23.48 -11.00
CA ILE A 32 -6.24 24.15 -10.82
C ILE A 32 -6.49 24.51 -9.36
N PRO A 33 -6.51 23.56 -8.39
CA PRO A 33 -6.71 23.90 -6.99
C PRO A 33 -5.58 24.78 -6.42
N LEU A 34 -4.34 24.66 -6.90
CA LEU A 34 -3.24 25.54 -6.50
C LEU A 34 -3.49 26.98 -6.94
N ALA A 35 -3.93 27.19 -8.19
CA ALA A 35 -4.27 28.52 -8.69
C ALA A 35 -5.46 29.12 -7.94
N LEU A 36 -6.51 28.34 -7.66
CA LEU A 36 -7.67 28.79 -6.87
C LEU A 36 -7.30 29.17 -5.43
N ALA A 37 -6.27 28.54 -4.87
CA ALA A 37 -5.72 28.91 -3.54
C ALA A 37 -4.78 30.13 -3.60
N GLY A 38 -4.58 30.76 -4.78
CA GLY A 38 -3.69 31.90 -4.94
C GLY A 38 -2.19 31.57 -4.94
N ALA A 39 -1.83 30.29 -5.01
CA ALA A 39 -0.44 29.87 -5.02
C ALA A 39 0.22 30.07 -6.40
N ASN A 40 1.52 30.44 -6.38
CA ASN A 40 2.32 30.45 -7.60
C ASN A 40 2.61 29.02 -8.07
N ILE A 41 2.03 28.62 -9.20
CA ILE A 41 2.09 27.25 -9.72
C ILE A 41 3.55 26.82 -10.01
N PHE A 42 4.38 27.73 -10.57
CA PHE A 42 5.78 27.41 -10.88
C PHE A 42 6.60 27.22 -9.61
N GLU A 43 6.36 28.04 -8.59
CA GLU A 43 6.99 27.89 -7.29
C GLU A 43 6.55 26.59 -6.61
N ALA A 44 5.25 26.28 -6.64
CA ALA A 44 4.69 25.04 -6.11
C ALA A 44 5.38 23.81 -6.70
N TYR A 45 5.47 23.71 -8.02
CA TYR A 45 6.15 22.58 -8.68
C TYR A 45 7.65 22.56 -8.48
N SER A 46 8.29 23.73 -8.39
CA SER A 46 9.72 23.83 -8.05
C SER A 46 9.97 23.26 -6.64
N GLN A 47 9.11 23.59 -5.67
CA GLN A 47 9.22 23.06 -4.31
C GLN A 47 8.91 21.57 -4.25
N MET A 48 7.95 21.07 -5.02
CA MET A 48 7.72 19.62 -5.18
C MET A 48 8.97 18.90 -5.69
N ALA A 49 9.59 19.41 -6.76
CA ALA A 49 10.80 18.83 -7.32
C ALA A 49 11.98 18.87 -6.33
N LYS A 50 12.15 19.97 -5.61
CA LYS A 50 13.14 20.07 -4.53
C LYS A 50 12.87 19.10 -3.38
N GLY A 51 11.61 18.88 -3.04
CA GLY A 51 11.19 17.91 -2.02
C GLY A 51 11.53 16.47 -2.36
N ILE A 52 11.71 16.16 -3.65
CA ILE A 52 12.04 14.82 -4.13
C ILE A 52 13.55 14.68 -4.35
N PHE A 53 14.17 15.65 -5.02
CA PHE A 53 15.53 15.56 -5.55
C PHE A 53 16.51 16.60 -4.96
N GLY A 54 16.03 17.52 -4.12
CA GLY A 54 16.81 18.68 -3.67
C GLY A 54 17.89 18.35 -2.63
N SER A 55 17.85 17.21 -1.98
CA SER A 55 18.83 16.80 -0.98
C SER A 55 18.81 15.29 -0.76
N THR A 56 19.90 14.75 -0.16
CA THR A 56 19.95 13.35 0.27
C THR A 56 18.84 13.03 1.27
N PHE A 57 18.50 13.98 2.15
CA PHE A 57 17.41 13.82 3.10
C PHE A 57 16.06 13.67 2.37
N ALA A 58 15.76 14.51 1.40
CA ALA A 58 14.54 14.45 0.60
C ALA A 58 14.41 13.10 -0.13
N PHE A 59 15.50 12.64 -0.74
CA PHE A 59 15.53 11.36 -1.42
C PHE A 59 15.31 10.17 -0.47
N THR A 60 15.93 10.18 0.70
CA THR A 60 15.74 9.13 1.70
C THR A 60 14.34 9.16 2.32
N GLU A 61 13.74 10.33 2.50
CA GLU A 61 12.36 10.47 2.96
C GLU A 61 11.37 9.85 1.95
N MET A 62 11.60 10.07 0.65
CA MET A 62 10.82 9.41 -0.41
C MET A 62 10.92 7.87 -0.32
N LEU A 63 12.12 7.32 -0.11
CA LEU A 63 12.29 5.87 0.05
C LEU A 63 11.66 5.35 1.34
N THR A 64 11.69 6.11 2.41
CA THR A 64 11.00 5.78 3.67
C THR A 64 9.49 5.68 3.45
N ARG A 65 8.90 6.67 2.77
CA ARG A 65 7.47 6.66 2.40
C ARG A 65 7.11 5.55 1.40
N ALA A 66 8.04 5.14 0.54
CA ALA A 66 7.83 4.02 -0.38
C ALA A 66 7.75 2.67 0.34
N THR A 67 8.35 2.51 1.51
CA THR A 67 8.42 1.24 2.23
C THR A 67 7.03 0.64 2.53
N PRO A 68 6.11 1.31 3.24
CA PRO A 68 4.77 0.77 3.48
C PRO A 68 3.96 0.61 2.17
N LEU A 69 4.18 1.46 1.18
CA LEU A 69 3.52 1.36 -0.13
C LEU A 69 3.98 0.12 -0.92
N ILE A 70 5.24 -0.29 -0.78
CA ILE A 70 5.73 -1.55 -1.37
C ILE A 70 5.00 -2.72 -0.71
N PHE A 71 4.93 -2.78 0.62
CA PHE A 71 4.25 -3.87 1.32
C PHE A 71 2.75 -3.93 0.97
N THR A 72 2.03 -2.83 1.06
CA THR A 72 0.59 -2.80 0.76
C THR A 72 0.30 -3.06 -0.72
N GLY A 73 1.16 -2.58 -1.63
CA GLY A 73 1.08 -2.88 -3.06
C GLY A 73 1.34 -4.36 -3.37
N LEU A 74 2.30 -5.00 -2.69
CA LEU A 74 2.52 -6.45 -2.81
C LEU A 74 1.34 -7.25 -2.25
N ALA A 75 0.79 -6.84 -1.12
CA ALA A 75 -0.40 -7.45 -0.53
C ALA A 75 -1.58 -7.43 -1.51
N ALA A 76 -1.88 -6.25 -2.08
CA ALA A 76 -2.92 -6.10 -3.11
C ALA A 76 -2.60 -6.94 -4.36
N THR A 77 -1.35 -6.98 -4.80
CA THR A 77 -0.93 -7.77 -5.97
C THR A 77 -1.22 -9.25 -5.81
N ILE A 78 -0.93 -9.84 -4.65
CA ILE A 78 -1.19 -11.26 -4.39
C ILE A 78 -2.68 -11.57 -4.40
N ALA A 79 -3.47 -10.79 -3.68
CA ALA A 79 -4.91 -10.97 -3.58
C ALA A 79 -5.59 -10.80 -4.95
N PHE A 80 -5.27 -9.74 -5.68
CA PHE A 80 -5.88 -9.42 -6.98
C PHE A 80 -5.48 -10.40 -8.09
N ARG A 81 -4.32 -11.03 -7.98
CA ARG A 81 -3.93 -12.13 -8.87
C ARG A 81 -4.85 -13.35 -8.74
N ALA A 82 -5.44 -13.56 -7.56
CA ALA A 82 -6.48 -14.56 -7.33
C ALA A 82 -7.89 -14.04 -7.66
N LYS A 83 -8.06 -12.77 -8.07
CA LYS A 83 -9.35 -12.06 -8.10
C LYS A 83 -10.07 -12.05 -6.75
N LEU A 84 -9.30 -12.00 -5.68
CA LEU A 84 -9.75 -11.73 -4.32
C LEU A 84 -9.51 -10.24 -4.02
N TRP A 85 -10.57 -9.46 -3.88
CA TRP A 85 -10.46 -8.01 -3.73
C TRP A 85 -10.20 -7.65 -2.27
N ASN A 86 -8.92 -7.52 -1.90
CA ASN A 86 -8.51 -7.05 -0.58
C ASN A 86 -8.49 -5.53 -0.53
N ILE A 87 -9.56 -4.90 -0.03
CA ILE A 87 -9.62 -3.46 0.28
C ILE A 87 -9.28 -3.21 1.77
N GLY A 88 -9.10 -4.29 2.53
CA GLY A 88 -8.81 -4.27 3.97
C GLY A 88 -7.35 -4.08 4.34
N ALA A 89 -6.47 -3.76 3.39
CA ALA A 89 -5.03 -3.64 3.65
C ALA A 89 -4.71 -2.53 4.68
N GLU A 90 -5.54 -1.49 4.79
CA GLU A 90 -5.40 -0.44 5.80
C GLU A 90 -5.62 -0.99 7.21
N GLY A 91 -6.71 -1.71 7.45
CA GLY A 91 -6.97 -2.37 8.73
C GLY A 91 -5.92 -3.44 9.07
N GLN A 92 -5.45 -4.21 8.08
CA GLN A 92 -4.40 -5.21 8.26
C GLN A 92 -3.06 -4.55 8.66
N LEU A 93 -2.75 -3.38 8.11
CA LEU A 93 -1.60 -2.55 8.49
C LEU A 93 -1.71 -2.16 9.97
N TYR A 94 -2.86 -1.62 10.39
CA TYR A 94 -3.08 -1.24 11.79
C TYR A 94 -3.07 -2.44 12.74
N LEU A 95 -3.63 -3.59 12.35
CA LEU A 95 -3.51 -4.83 13.14
C LEU A 95 -2.05 -5.25 13.32
N GLY A 96 -1.25 -5.14 12.24
CA GLY A 96 0.19 -5.41 12.28
C GLY A 96 0.93 -4.44 13.21
N ALA A 97 0.62 -3.16 13.15
CA ALA A 97 1.19 -2.12 14.02
C ALA A 97 0.81 -2.34 15.50
N MET A 98 -0.45 -2.66 15.80
CA MET A 98 -0.91 -2.98 17.16
C MET A 98 -0.17 -4.20 17.74
N ALA A 99 -0.03 -5.27 16.94
CA ALA A 99 0.70 -6.47 17.37
C ALA A 99 2.19 -6.18 17.60
N ALA A 100 2.80 -5.35 16.75
CA ALA A 100 4.20 -4.93 16.88
C ALA A 100 4.41 -4.16 18.19
N VAL A 101 3.53 -3.21 18.52
CA VAL A 101 3.59 -2.44 19.76
C VAL A 101 3.33 -3.32 20.98
N ALA A 102 2.29 -4.17 20.95
CA ALA A 102 1.97 -5.05 22.06
C ALA A 102 3.15 -5.94 22.49
N VAL A 103 4.04 -6.30 21.56
CA VAL A 103 5.24 -7.08 21.86
C VAL A 103 6.46 -6.19 22.09
N GLY A 104 6.52 -5.06 21.37
CA GLY A 104 7.69 -4.18 21.32
C GLY A 104 7.84 -3.21 22.48
N THR A 105 6.83 -3.03 23.32
CA THR A 105 6.85 -2.11 24.49
C THR A 105 7.45 -2.72 25.76
N GLY A 106 8.26 -3.76 25.62
CA GLY A 106 8.99 -4.36 26.76
C GLY A 106 8.34 -5.62 27.36
N LEU A 107 7.29 -6.17 26.71
CA LEU A 107 6.70 -7.45 27.12
C LEU A 107 7.73 -8.60 27.10
N ILE A 108 8.69 -8.51 26.17
CA ILE A 108 9.75 -9.49 25.99
C ILE A 108 11.09 -8.75 26.11
N ASP A 109 11.84 -9.02 27.17
CA ASP A 109 13.21 -8.53 27.30
C ASP A 109 14.16 -9.45 26.52
N ALA A 110 14.50 -9.02 25.30
CA ALA A 110 15.36 -9.78 24.40
C ALA A 110 16.25 -8.82 23.57
N PRO A 111 17.42 -9.30 23.15
CA PRO A 111 18.28 -8.52 22.25
C PRO A 111 17.63 -8.35 20.89
N SER A 112 18.03 -7.31 20.15
CA SER A 112 17.41 -6.88 18.87
C SER A 112 17.30 -8.01 17.83
N PHE A 113 18.30 -8.90 17.75
CA PHE A 113 18.30 -10.02 16.79
C PHE A 113 17.21 -11.09 17.07
N ILE A 114 16.60 -11.09 18.27
CA ILE A 114 15.47 -11.93 18.64
C ILE A 114 14.17 -11.12 18.59
N LEU A 115 14.17 -9.92 19.19
CA LEU A 115 12.95 -9.11 19.35
C LEU A 115 12.41 -8.62 18.01
N ILE A 116 13.26 -8.14 17.10
CA ILE A 116 12.85 -7.67 15.78
C ILE A 116 12.14 -8.77 14.95
N PRO A 117 12.70 -9.99 14.79
CA PRO A 117 11.99 -11.09 14.14
C PRO A 117 10.64 -11.45 14.80
N ILE A 118 10.52 -11.37 16.13
CA ILE A 118 9.26 -11.63 16.82
C ILE A 118 8.25 -10.53 16.48
N ILE A 119 8.63 -9.26 16.52
CA ILE A 119 7.79 -8.12 16.14
C ILE A 119 7.32 -8.25 14.67
N LEU A 120 8.22 -8.58 13.75
CA LEU A 120 7.88 -8.81 12.34
C LEU A 120 6.90 -9.98 12.18
N PHE A 121 7.15 -11.09 12.87
CA PHE A 121 6.29 -12.27 12.80
C PHE A 121 4.90 -12.01 13.39
N THR A 122 4.81 -11.40 14.57
CA THR A 122 3.53 -11.10 15.23
C THR A 122 2.70 -10.11 14.42
N GLY A 123 3.34 -9.07 13.85
CA GLY A 123 2.68 -8.12 12.98
C GLY A 123 2.19 -8.75 11.66
N ALA A 124 3.00 -9.61 11.04
CA ALA A 124 2.58 -10.37 9.87
C ALA A 124 1.41 -11.33 10.19
N LEU A 125 1.45 -12.00 11.34
CA LEU A 125 0.39 -12.90 11.78
C LEU A 125 -0.93 -12.16 12.02
N ALA A 126 -0.88 -11.00 12.68
CA ALA A 126 -2.06 -10.18 12.94
C ALA A 126 -2.70 -9.69 11.62
N GLY A 127 -1.89 -9.22 10.67
CA GLY A 127 -2.39 -8.86 9.35
C GLY A 127 -2.97 -10.05 8.59
N ALA A 128 -2.34 -11.25 8.68
CA ALA A 128 -2.84 -12.49 8.08
C ALA A 128 -4.22 -12.88 8.63
N VAL A 129 -4.41 -12.82 9.94
CA VAL A 129 -5.70 -13.09 10.62
C VAL A 129 -6.75 -12.07 10.15
N GLY A 130 -6.37 -10.78 10.04
CA GLY A 130 -7.24 -9.72 9.54
C GLY A 130 -7.80 -10.01 8.14
N MET A 131 -7.00 -10.59 7.23
CA MET A 131 -7.50 -10.95 5.88
C MET A 131 -8.16 -12.33 5.84
N ALA A 132 -7.79 -13.24 6.73
CA ALA A 132 -8.36 -14.58 6.78
C ALA A 132 -9.86 -14.54 7.13
N ALA A 133 -10.30 -13.65 8.01
CA ALA A 133 -11.69 -13.54 8.46
C ALA A 133 -12.66 -13.19 7.30
N PRO A 134 -12.48 -12.10 6.52
CA PRO A 134 -13.31 -11.81 5.36
C PRO A 134 -13.28 -12.93 4.31
N THR A 135 -12.11 -13.53 4.08
CA THR A 135 -11.96 -14.62 3.11
C THR A 135 -12.70 -15.88 3.55
N TYR A 136 -12.74 -16.15 4.84
CA TYR A 136 -13.54 -17.24 5.38
C TYR A 136 -15.05 -16.99 5.16
N LEU A 137 -15.51 -15.77 5.41
CA LEU A 137 -16.90 -15.38 5.13
C LEU A 137 -17.26 -15.55 3.65
N LYS A 138 -16.37 -15.13 2.75
CA LYS A 138 -16.55 -15.34 1.30
C LYS A 138 -16.62 -16.81 0.94
N THR A 139 -15.66 -17.60 1.40
CA THR A 139 -15.54 -19.02 0.98
C THR A 139 -16.59 -19.93 1.61
N ARG A 140 -17.11 -19.60 2.79
CA ARG A 140 -18.11 -20.38 3.52
C ARG A 140 -19.53 -19.95 3.25
N PHE A 141 -19.78 -18.64 3.21
CA PHE A 141 -21.14 -18.06 3.15
C PHE A 141 -21.42 -17.29 1.85
N GLY A 142 -20.40 -17.11 0.99
CA GLY A 142 -20.57 -16.35 -0.26
C GLY A 142 -20.63 -14.83 -0.04
N ALA A 143 -20.21 -14.33 1.13
CA ALA A 143 -20.20 -12.88 1.40
C ALA A 143 -19.26 -12.16 0.44
N ASP A 144 -19.63 -10.92 0.06
CA ASP A 144 -18.80 -10.05 -0.77
C ASP A 144 -17.56 -9.61 0.01
N GLU A 145 -16.38 -9.94 -0.52
CA GLU A 145 -15.10 -9.62 0.13
C GLU A 145 -14.76 -8.12 0.07
N VAL A 146 -15.25 -7.39 -0.93
CA VAL A 146 -15.04 -5.94 -1.04
C VAL A 146 -15.70 -5.25 0.15
N VAL A 147 -16.96 -5.61 0.40
CA VAL A 147 -17.73 -5.06 1.52
C VAL A 147 -17.16 -5.48 2.86
N THR A 148 -16.86 -6.78 3.03
CA THR A 148 -16.39 -7.30 4.32
C THR A 148 -14.99 -6.81 4.68
N THR A 149 -14.07 -6.66 3.71
CA THR A 149 -12.74 -6.11 3.96
C THR A 149 -12.79 -4.61 4.23
N LEU A 150 -13.67 -3.86 3.54
CA LEU A 150 -13.86 -2.44 3.78
C LEU A 150 -14.43 -2.17 5.18
N LEU A 151 -15.47 -2.91 5.58
CA LEU A 151 -16.06 -2.79 6.91
C LEU A 151 -15.06 -3.16 8.00
N LEU A 152 -14.20 -4.15 7.76
CA LEU A 152 -13.14 -4.51 8.70
C LEU A 152 -12.19 -3.35 8.98
N ASN A 153 -11.87 -2.51 7.99
CA ASN A 153 -11.04 -1.32 8.23
C ASN A 153 -11.65 -0.41 9.31
N PHE A 154 -12.96 -0.15 9.24
CA PHE A 154 -13.64 0.67 10.25
C PHE A 154 -13.63 0.00 11.63
N ILE A 155 -13.89 -1.31 11.67
CA ILE A 155 -13.84 -2.09 12.92
C ILE A 155 -12.45 -2.00 13.55
N VAL A 156 -11.40 -2.17 12.74
CA VAL A 156 -10.01 -2.12 13.21
C VAL A 156 -9.63 -0.72 13.69
N ILE A 157 -10.08 0.36 13.04
CA ILE A 157 -9.81 1.72 13.50
C ILE A 157 -10.49 1.99 14.85
N ILE A 158 -11.74 1.55 15.04
CA ILE A 158 -12.44 1.67 16.32
C ILE A 158 -11.74 0.80 17.39
N PHE A 159 -11.33 -0.40 17.03
CA PHE A 159 -10.57 -1.28 17.92
C PHE A 159 -9.22 -0.67 18.30
N LEU A 160 -8.51 -0.04 17.37
CA LEU A 160 -7.29 0.71 17.63
C LEU A 160 -7.52 1.82 18.68
N GLN A 161 -8.56 2.64 18.52
CA GLN A 161 -8.90 3.68 19.48
C GLN A 161 -9.14 3.11 20.87
N MET A 162 -9.92 2.01 20.96
CA MET A 162 -10.15 1.30 22.22
C MET A 162 -8.83 0.79 22.85
N MET A 163 -7.92 0.28 22.04
CA MET A 163 -6.60 -0.20 22.53
C MET A 163 -5.73 0.96 23.03
N LEU A 164 -5.71 2.11 22.34
CA LEU A 164 -4.94 3.29 22.72
C LEU A 164 -5.51 4.04 23.92
N GLU A 165 -6.80 3.90 24.20
CA GLU A 165 -7.42 4.44 25.42
C GLU A 165 -7.35 3.46 26.61
N GLY A 166 -7.04 2.19 26.34
CA GLY A 166 -7.00 1.10 27.31
C GLY A 166 -5.64 0.41 27.41
N PRO A 167 -5.53 -0.86 26.96
CA PRO A 167 -4.36 -1.70 27.23
C PRO A 167 -3.03 -1.22 26.63
N LEU A 168 -3.07 -0.48 25.53
CA LEU A 168 -1.86 0.04 24.85
C LEU A 168 -1.61 1.53 25.16
N LYS A 169 -2.37 2.12 26.06
CA LYS A 169 -2.25 3.55 26.38
C LYS A 169 -0.89 3.85 27.00
N ASP A 170 -0.24 4.91 26.50
CA ASP A 170 0.94 5.50 27.16
C ASP A 170 0.51 6.29 28.41
N PRO A 171 0.91 5.87 29.63
CA PRO A 171 0.61 6.60 30.86
C PRO A 171 1.25 7.99 30.88
N MET A 172 2.36 8.20 30.15
CA MET A 172 3.10 9.47 30.07
C MET A 172 2.66 10.34 28.88
N GLY A 173 1.70 9.88 28.08
CA GLY A 173 1.25 10.55 26.85
C GLY A 173 0.40 11.79 27.03
N MET A 174 0.29 12.36 28.24
CA MET A 174 -0.41 13.61 28.55
C MET A 174 -1.85 13.68 27.99
N GLY A 175 -2.52 12.53 27.87
CA GLY A 175 -3.90 12.45 27.35
C GLY A 175 -4.00 12.27 25.83
N TRP A 176 -2.90 12.28 25.09
CA TRP A 176 -2.93 11.92 23.68
C TRP A 176 -3.19 10.41 23.48
N PRO A 177 -4.03 10.01 22.51
CA PRO A 177 -4.29 8.61 22.21
C PRO A 177 -3.11 7.97 21.46
N GLN A 178 -2.08 7.61 22.20
CA GLN A 178 -0.86 6.97 21.69
C GLN A 178 -0.45 5.80 22.58
N SER A 179 0.33 4.89 22.01
CA SER A 179 0.94 3.79 22.75
C SER A 179 2.23 4.22 23.42
N GLU A 180 2.66 3.44 24.41
CA GLU A 180 4.06 3.48 24.85
C GLU A 180 5.01 3.27 23.66
N PRO A 181 6.22 3.87 23.70
CA PRO A 181 7.22 3.67 22.65
C PRO A 181 7.76 2.25 22.67
N ILE A 182 8.10 1.76 21.48
CA ILE A 182 8.83 0.49 21.33
C ILE A 182 10.22 0.65 21.96
N VAL A 183 10.66 -0.37 22.70
CA VAL A 183 12.01 -0.38 23.31
C VAL A 183 13.10 -0.34 22.23
N ASP A 184 14.26 0.23 22.56
CA ASP A 184 15.36 0.43 21.58
C ASP A 184 15.75 -0.87 20.86
N ASN A 185 15.70 -2.02 21.56
CA ASN A 185 15.97 -3.34 20.97
C ASN A 185 14.93 -3.78 19.94
N GLY A 186 13.73 -3.19 19.95
CA GLY A 186 12.65 -3.49 18.99
C GLY A 186 12.61 -2.55 17.80
N VAL A 187 13.38 -1.47 17.80
CA VAL A 187 13.42 -0.50 16.72
C VAL A 187 14.23 -1.04 15.53
N LEU A 188 13.68 -0.87 14.32
CA LEU A 188 14.38 -1.27 13.09
C LEU A 188 15.58 -0.35 12.86
N PRO A 189 16.80 -0.88 12.71
CA PRO A 189 18.01 -0.09 12.52
C PRO A 189 17.92 0.87 11.33
N GLN A 190 18.41 2.10 11.53
CA GLN A 190 18.55 3.07 10.45
C GLN A 190 19.65 2.63 9.48
N LEU A 191 19.41 2.78 8.18
CA LEU A 191 20.38 2.45 7.13
C LEU A 191 21.46 3.54 6.97
N ILE A 192 21.06 4.78 7.23
CA ILE A 192 21.97 5.94 7.17
C ILE A 192 21.79 6.73 8.47
N PRO A 193 22.87 7.01 9.23
CA PRO A 193 22.78 7.79 10.45
C PRO A 193 22.11 9.15 10.23
N ARG A 194 21.24 9.56 11.14
CA ARG A 194 20.47 10.79 11.10
C ARG A 194 19.44 10.90 9.97
N MET A 195 19.20 9.83 9.22
CA MET A 195 18.12 9.74 8.20
C MET A 195 17.02 8.82 8.72
N ARG A 196 15.80 9.00 8.18
CA ARG A 196 14.63 8.18 8.58
C ARG A 196 14.56 6.83 7.87
N ILE A 197 15.39 6.62 6.87
CA ILE A 197 15.45 5.37 6.12
C ILE A 197 15.95 4.23 7.03
N HIS A 198 15.19 3.15 7.11
CA HIS A 198 15.45 2.02 8.02
C HIS A 198 15.42 0.69 7.29
N THR A 199 15.85 -0.38 7.96
CA THR A 199 15.95 -1.75 7.40
C THR A 199 14.64 -2.31 6.89
N GLY A 200 13.50 -1.73 7.26
CA GLY A 200 12.19 -2.04 6.68
C GLY A 200 12.15 -1.92 5.15
N LEU A 201 12.89 -0.98 4.56
CA LEU A 201 13.02 -0.88 3.10
C LEU A 201 13.68 -2.13 2.50
N ILE A 202 14.75 -2.63 3.12
CA ILE A 202 15.44 -3.86 2.67
C ILE A 202 14.48 -5.03 2.74
N ILE A 203 13.72 -5.15 3.84
CA ILE A 203 12.71 -6.21 4.02
C ILE A 203 11.63 -6.09 2.94
N ALA A 204 11.17 -4.88 2.61
CA ALA A 204 10.19 -4.64 1.56
C ALA A 204 10.70 -5.06 0.16
N LEU A 205 11.96 -4.73 -0.16
CA LEU A 205 12.59 -5.13 -1.43
C LEU A 205 12.80 -6.64 -1.52
N ILE A 206 13.25 -7.28 -0.43
CA ILE A 206 13.36 -8.75 -0.34
C ILE A 206 11.97 -9.37 -0.51
N SER A 207 10.95 -8.83 0.16
CA SER A 207 9.56 -9.29 0.02
C SER A 207 9.07 -9.18 -1.42
N ALA A 208 9.43 -8.13 -2.16
CA ALA A 208 9.09 -8.01 -3.58
C ALA A 208 9.73 -9.11 -4.43
N GLY A 209 11.01 -9.42 -4.17
CA GLY A 209 11.71 -10.55 -4.82
C GLY A 209 11.09 -11.91 -4.47
N VAL A 210 10.80 -12.14 -3.20
CA VAL A 210 10.17 -13.39 -2.72
C VAL A 210 8.78 -13.56 -3.34
N VAL A 211 7.94 -12.51 -3.33
CA VAL A 211 6.61 -12.53 -3.94
C VAL A 211 6.70 -12.74 -5.44
N HIS A 212 7.68 -12.14 -6.12
CA HIS A 212 7.90 -12.38 -7.54
C HIS A 212 8.21 -13.85 -7.83
N LEU A 213 9.13 -14.47 -7.09
CA LEU A 213 9.46 -15.89 -7.22
C LEU A 213 8.27 -16.77 -6.82
N PHE A 214 7.60 -16.45 -5.74
CA PHE A 214 6.41 -17.16 -5.29
C PHE A 214 5.31 -17.19 -6.36
N LEU A 215 4.95 -16.03 -6.91
CA LEU A 215 3.91 -15.95 -7.93
C LEU A 215 4.35 -16.56 -9.27
N SER A 216 5.64 -16.47 -9.67
CA SER A 216 6.10 -16.90 -10.98
C SER A 216 6.54 -18.37 -11.03
N LYS A 217 7.16 -18.89 -9.96
CA LYS A 217 7.87 -20.17 -9.96
C LYS A 217 7.25 -21.24 -9.05
N SER A 218 6.37 -20.87 -8.08
CA SER A 218 5.81 -21.86 -7.15
C SER A 218 4.51 -22.49 -7.67
N ILE A 219 4.20 -23.69 -7.17
CA ILE A 219 2.91 -24.38 -7.38
C ILE A 219 1.75 -23.53 -6.82
N TRP A 220 1.94 -22.86 -5.68
CA TRP A 220 0.95 -21.97 -5.10
C TRP A 220 0.68 -20.76 -5.98
N GLY A 221 1.74 -20.14 -6.53
CA GLY A 221 1.61 -19.03 -7.47
C GLY A 221 0.87 -19.44 -8.75
N PHE A 222 1.13 -20.65 -9.26
CA PHE A 222 0.36 -21.22 -10.37
C PHE A 222 -1.13 -21.34 -10.02
N LYS A 223 -1.47 -21.94 -8.85
CA LYS A 223 -2.87 -22.07 -8.40
C LYS A 223 -3.57 -20.72 -8.25
N ILE A 224 -2.89 -19.73 -7.68
CA ILE A 224 -3.41 -18.35 -7.52
C ILE A 224 -3.76 -17.76 -8.89
N ARG A 225 -2.87 -17.85 -9.87
CA ARG A 225 -3.13 -17.35 -11.23
C ARG A 225 -4.24 -18.12 -11.92
N ALA A 226 -4.24 -19.46 -11.84
CA ALA A 226 -5.26 -20.30 -12.46
C ALA A 226 -6.67 -19.99 -11.92
N VAL A 227 -6.81 -19.85 -10.59
CA VAL A 227 -8.07 -19.46 -9.94
C VAL A 227 -8.47 -18.04 -10.35
N GLY A 228 -7.51 -17.13 -10.46
CA GLY A 228 -7.75 -15.76 -10.90
C GLY A 228 -8.19 -15.65 -12.37
N GLU A 229 -7.68 -16.49 -13.26
CA GLU A 229 -8.13 -16.51 -14.65
C GLU A 229 -9.55 -17.07 -14.77
N ASN A 230 -9.80 -18.27 -14.22
CA ASN A 230 -11.12 -18.89 -14.21
C ASN A 230 -11.25 -19.88 -13.05
N ALA A 231 -11.97 -19.51 -12.00
CA ALA A 231 -12.16 -20.33 -10.81
C ALA A 231 -12.90 -21.66 -11.12
N SER A 232 -13.87 -21.66 -12.04
CA SER A 232 -14.60 -22.86 -12.43
C SER A 232 -13.70 -23.84 -13.19
N ALA A 233 -12.92 -23.37 -14.16
CA ALA A 233 -11.96 -24.20 -14.88
C ALA A 233 -10.88 -24.75 -13.93
N ALA A 234 -10.37 -23.95 -13.01
CA ALA A 234 -9.41 -24.36 -11.99
C ALA A 234 -9.98 -25.48 -11.10
N LEU A 235 -11.25 -25.37 -10.70
CA LEU A 235 -11.95 -26.41 -9.93
C LEU A 235 -12.04 -27.72 -10.69
N HIS A 236 -12.43 -27.69 -11.97
CA HIS A 236 -12.48 -28.88 -12.83
C HIS A 236 -11.09 -29.52 -13.06
N ALA A 237 -10.04 -28.69 -13.04
CA ALA A 237 -8.65 -29.17 -13.08
C ALA A 237 -8.13 -29.70 -11.73
N GLY A 238 -9.00 -29.86 -10.71
CA GLY A 238 -8.64 -30.40 -9.41
C GLY A 238 -8.00 -29.41 -8.44
N ILE A 239 -8.00 -28.10 -8.74
CA ILE A 239 -7.50 -27.06 -7.83
C ILE A 239 -8.57 -26.71 -6.80
N ASN A 240 -8.23 -26.82 -5.52
CA ASN A 240 -9.13 -26.41 -4.45
C ASN A 240 -9.18 -24.88 -4.34
N VAL A 241 -10.21 -24.28 -4.95
CA VAL A 241 -10.41 -22.81 -5.03
C VAL A 241 -10.48 -22.17 -3.65
N LYS A 242 -11.22 -22.75 -2.69
CA LYS A 242 -11.36 -22.20 -1.33
C LYS A 242 -10.01 -22.15 -0.59
N ARG A 243 -9.22 -23.23 -0.67
CA ARG A 243 -7.88 -23.27 -0.08
C ARG A 243 -6.93 -22.28 -0.75
N THR A 244 -7.06 -22.11 -2.06
CA THR A 244 -6.24 -21.16 -2.82
C THR A 244 -6.57 -19.71 -2.43
N PHE A 245 -7.85 -19.36 -2.29
CA PHE A 245 -8.25 -18.05 -1.79
C PHE A 245 -7.71 -17.80 -0.37
N MET A 246 -7.87 -18.76 0.53
CA MET A 246 -7.38 -18.64 1.91
C MET A 246 -5.86 -18.47 1.96
N GLY A 247 -5.11 -19.25 1.18
CA GLY A 247 -3.65 -19.11 1.10
C GLY A 247 -3.22 -17.74 0.55
N ALA A 248 -3.87 -17.25 -0.51
CA ALA A 248 -3.61 -15.92 -1.04
C ALA A 248 -3.94 -14.81 -0.02
N ALA A 249 -5.05 -14.98 0.72
CA ALA A 249 -5.48 -14.06 1.77
C ALA A 249 -4.46 -13.96 2.91
N ILE A 250 -4.02 -15.11 3.44
CA ILE A 250 -3.04 -15.18 4.54
C ILE A 250 -1.75 -14.47 4.14
N VAL A 251 -1.21 -14.77 2.96
CA VAL A 251 0.03 -14.14 2.50
C VAL A 251 -0.16 -12.64 2.23
N SER A 252 -1.29 -12.24 1.62
CA SER A 252 -1.63 -10.83 1.39
C SER A 252 -1.74 -10.07 2.70
N GLY A 253 -2.52 -10.58 3.66
CA GLY A 253 -2.68 -9.96 4.97
C GLY A 253 -1.39 -9.88 5.77
N ALA A 254 -0.57 -10.93 5.73
CA ALA A 254 0.74 -10.95 6.39
C ALA A 254 1.64 -9.81 5.88
N ILE A 255 1.70 -9.62 4.56
CA ILE A 255 2.52 -8.57 3.96
C ILE A 255 1.96 -7.18 4.28
N ALA A 256 0.62 -7.01 4.30
CA ALA A 256 0.00 -5.76 4.73
C ALA A 256 0.28 -5.44 6.20
N GLY A 257 0.30 -6.46 7.08
CA GLY A 257 0.70 -6.31 8.49
C GLY A 257 2.15 -5.82 8.64
N LEU A 258 3.08 -6.31 7.80
CA LEU A 258 4.47 -5.82 7.78
C LEU A 258 4.59 -4.33 7.43
N ALA A 259 3.65 -3.76 6.66
CA ALA A 259 3.61 -2.33 6.43
C ALA A 259 3.43 -1.56 7.76
N GLY A 260 2.51 -2.01 8.61
CA GLY A 260 2.29 -1.42 9.93
C GLY A 260 3.48 -1.57 10.86
N VAL A 261 4.14 -2.74 10.85
CA VAL A 261 5.38 -2.95 11.61
C VAL A 261 6.46 -1.97 11.14
N SER A 262 6.63 -1.79 9.82
CA SER A 262 7.63 -0.88 9.28
C SER A 262 7.41 0.58 9.68
N GLU A 263 6.16 1.01 9.81
CA GLU A 263 5.81 2.37 10.25
C GLU A 263 6.07 2.55 11.74
N VAL A 264 5.63 1.60 12.56
CA VAL A 264 5.72 1.69 14.01
C VAL A 264 7.15 1.44 14.50
N ALA A 265 7.78 0.32 14.09
CA ALA A 265 9.11 -0.04 14.56
C ALA A 265 10.25 0.63 13.78
N GLY A 266 9.97 1.14 12.56
CA GLY A 266 10.99 1.77 11.71
C GLY A 266 11.00 3.28 11.74
N LEU A 267 9.83 3.93 11.83
CA LEU A 267 9.71 5.37 11.62
C LEU A 267 9.21 6.13 12.85
N ARG A 268 8.04 5.73 13.41
CA ARG A 268 7.35 6.49 14.46
C ARG A 268 7.84 6.17 15.87
N GLY A 269 8.15 4.90 16.14
CA GLY A 269 8.53 4.39 17.46
C GLY A 269 7.35 4.11 18.38
N TYR A 270 6.15 4.58 18.07
CA TYR A 270 4.91 4.40 18.84
C TYR A 270 3.70 4.40 17.90
N LEU A 271 2.56 3.92 18.39
CA LEU A 271 1.33 3.77 17.63
C LEU A 271 0.37 4.92 17.91
N THR A 272 -0.21 5.50 16.86
CA THR A 272 -1.24 6.53 16.90
C THR A 272 -2.32 6.22 15.87
N THR A 273 -3.47 6.89 15.96
CA THR A 273 -4.56 6.75 14.99
C THR A 273 -4.24 7.31 13.60
N ASP A 274 -3.28 8.22 13.51
CA ASP A 274 -2.80 8.86 12.28
C ASP A 274 -1.50 8.24 11.74
N LEU A 275 -1.21 6.99 12.10
CA LEU A 275 0.00 6.27 11.64
C LEU A 275 0.06 6.18 10.12
N SER A 276 -1.06 5.91 9.47
CA SER A 276 -1.17 5.75 8.02
C SER A 276 -2.03 6.86 7.40
N PRO A 277 -1.53 7.58 6.39
CA PRO A 277 -2.36 8.47 5.56
C PRO A 277 -3.13 7.70 4.47
N GLY A 278 -3.51 6.44 4.70
CA GLY A 278 -4.18 5.58 3.74
C GLY A 278 -3.24 4.75 2.87
N PHE A 279 -2.12 4.30 3.41
CA PHE A 279 -1.15 3.46 2.68
C PHE A 279 -1.79 2.16 2.15
N GLY A 280 -2.74 1.57 2.88
CA GLY A 280 -3.45 0.36 2.44
C GLY A 280 -4.31 0.60 1.21
N TYR A 281 -5.01 1.73 1.15
CA TYR A 281 -5.81 2.12 -0.03
C TYR A 281 -4.90 2.50 -1.20
N THR A 282 -3.86 3.28 -0.93
CA THR A 282 -2.88 3.69 -1.95
C THR A 282 -2.11 2.49 -2.51
N GLY A 283 -1.89 1.44 -1.70
CA GLY A 283 -1.31 0.17 -2.15
C GLY A 283 -2.09 -0.49 -3.29
N ILE A 284 -3.42 -0.32 -3.32
CA ILE A 284 -4.25 -0.78 -4.45
C ILE A 284 -3.86 -0.05 -5.74
N VAL A 285 -3.69 1.28 -5.65
CA VAL A 285 -3.27 2.11 -6.79
C VAL A 285 -1.87 1.70 -7.26
N VAL A 286 -0.94 1.48 -6.33
CA VAL A 286 0.42 0.96 -6.61
C VAL A 286 0.36 -0.36 -7.37
N ALA A 287 -0.44 -1.33 -6.89
CA ALA A 287 -0.59 -2.65 -7.52
C ALA A 287 -1.20 -2.56 -8.92
N MET A 288 -2.21 -1.72 -9.10
CA MET A 288 -2.87 -1.51 -10.39
C MET A 288 -1.95 -0.83 -11.39
N LEU A 289 -1.20 0.20 -10.97
CA LEU A 289 -0.20 0.86 -11.79
C LEU A 289 0.91 -0.11 -12.21
N ALA A 290 1.39 -0.94 -11.28
CA ALA A 290 2.39 -1.98 -11.51
C ALA A 290 1.92 -3.11 -12.44
N GLY A 291 0.64 -3.17 -12.81
CA GLY A 291 0.07 -4.28 -13.58
C GLY A 291 0.08 -5.60 -12.83
N LEU A 292 -0.05 -5.56 -11.52
CA LEU A 292 0.06 -6.71 -10.62
C LEU A 292 1.42 -7.44 -10.74
N SER A 293 2.48 -6.71 -11.10
CA SER A 293 3.85 -7.21 -11.14
C SER A 293 4.58 -6.84 -9.86
N PRO A 294 5.09 -7.80 -9.06
CA PRO A 294 5.77 -7.48 -7.80
C PRO A 294 6.99 -6.57 -7.95
N ILE A 295 7.75 -6.72 -9.04
CA ILE A 295 8.87 -5.80 -9.34
C ILE A 295 8.34 -4.43 -9.76
N GLY A 296 7.26 -4.40 -10.54
CA GLY A 296 6.57 -3.16 -10.92
C GLY A 296 6.02 -2.40 -9.69
N VAL A 297 5.60 -3.11 -8.63
CA VAL A 297 5.14 -2.51 -7.37
C VAL A 297 6.23 -1.64 -6.74
N VAL A 298 7.48 -2.08 -6.74
CA VAL A 298 8.59 -1.27 -6.18
C VAL A 298 8.72 0.06 -6.93
N ILE A 299 8.72 0.03 -8.26
CA ILE A 299 8.84 1.24 -9.09
C ILE A 299 7.62 2.15 -8.89
N SER A 300 6.42 1.57 -8.90
CA SER A 300 5.17 2.32 -8.71
C SER A 300 5.06 2.92 -7.30
N ALA A 301 5.53 2.21 -6.27
CA ALA A 301 5.55 2.71 -4.90
C ALA A 301 6.50 3.89 -4.73
N ILE A 302 7.70 3.83 -5.30
CA ILE A 302 8.66 4.95 -5.31
C ILE A 302 8.08 6.15 -6.03
N PHE A 303 7.44 5.94 -7.19
CA PHE A 303 6.79 7.01 -7.95
C PHE A 303 5.66 7.67 -7.14
N ILE A 304 4.77 6.90 -6.52
CA ILE A 304 3.68 7.43 -5.69
C ILE A 304 4.22 8.10 -4.43
N ALA A 305 5.24 7.53 -3.78
CA ALA A 305 5.91 8.16 -2.64
C ALA A 305 6.51 9.52 -3.00
N SER A 306 7.06 9.66 -4.23
CA SER A 306 7.57 10.95 -4.69
C SER A 306 6.49 12.03 -4.79
N ILE A 307 5.27 11.66 -5.21
CA ILE A 307 4.13 12.59 -5.23
C ILE A 307 3.75 13.01 -3.82
N PHE A 308 3.67 12.09 -2.86
CA PHE A 308 3.36 12.40 -1.47
C PHE A 308 4.39 13.36 -0.86
N VAL A 309 5.68 13.01 -0.94
CA VAL A 309 6.76 13.83 -0.35
C VAL A 309 6.87 15.19 -1.05
N GLY A 310 6.69 15.22 -2.37
CA GLY A 310 6.67 16.45 -3.13
C GLY A 310 5.54 17.38 -2.71
N ALA A 311 4.31 16.86 -2.59
CA ALA A 311 3.13 17.61 -2.18
C ALA A 311 3.26 18.13 -0.73
N ASP A 312 3.75 17.29 0.20
CA ASP A 312 4.02 17.68 1.57
C ASP A 312 5.07 18.81 1.66
N THR A 313 6.14 18.70 0.86
CA THR A 313 7.21 19.72 0.84
C THR A 313 6.69 21.03 0.26
N MET A 314 5.95 20.97 -0.84
CA MET A 314 5.29 22.12 -1.43
C MET A 314 4.38 22.82 -0.41
N SER A 315 3.50 22.10 0.24
CA SER A 315 2.55 22.64 1.23
C SER A 315 3.27 23.45 2.31
N ARG A 316 4.35 22.89 2.88
CA ARG A 316 5.16 23.57 3.90
C ARG A 316 5.95 24.76 3.36
N ALA A 317 6.47 24.66 2.14
CA ALA A 317 7.34 25.71 1.59
C ALA A 317 6.59 26.97 1.16
N ILE A 318 5.38 26.82 0.60
CA ILE A 318 4.57 27.95 0.13
C ILE A 318 3.42 28.31 1.07
N GLY A 319 3.33 27.66 2.23
CA GLY A 319 2.37 27.99 3.31
C GLY A 319 0.91 27.69 2.95
N VAL A 320 0.65 26.76 2.03
CA VAL A 320 -0.72 26.33 1.70
C VAL A 320 -1.17 25.20 2.63
N SER A 321 -2.48 25.03 2.76
CA SER A 321 -3.06 23.99 3.60
C SER A 321 -2.58 22.59 3.20
N SER A 322 -2.33 21.70 4.18
CA SER A 322 -2.04 20.29 3.95
C SER A 322 -3.16 19.58 3.17
N TYR A 323 -4.42 19.95 3.36
CA TYR A 323 -5.55 19.45 2.58
C TYR A 323 -5.41 19.73 1.08
N LEU A 324 -4.74 20.83 0.71
CA LEU A 324 -4.45 21.11 -0.70
C LEU A 324 -3.38 20.15 -1.25
N ALA A 325 -2.38 19.81 -0.44
CA ALA A 325 -1.40 18.79 -0.81
C ALA A 325 -2.06 17.42 -1.00
N ASP A 326 -2.97 17.03 -0.09
CA ASP A 326 -3.74 15.78 -0.21
C ASP A 326 -4.60 15.76 -1.47
N LEU A 327 -5.22 16.89 -1.81
CA LEU A 327 -6.00 17.03 -3.06
C LEU A 327 -5.11 16.87 -4.30
N VAL A 328 -3.92 17.47 -4.32
CA VAL A 328 -2.93 17.30 -5.39
C VAL A 328 -2.53 15.83 -5.54
N VAL A 329 -2.29 15.13 -4.43
CA VAL A 329 -2.00 13.69 -4.42
C VAL A 329 -3.17 12.90 -4.99
N ALA A 330 -4.39 13.13 -4.50
CA ALA A 330 -5.59 12.41 -4.94
C ALA A 330 -5.85 12.59 -6.44
N LEU A 331 -5.77 13.82 -6.95
CA LEU A 331 -5.90 14.10 -8.39
C LEU A 331 -4.81 13.40 -9.21
N SER A 332 -3.58 13.41 -8.71
CA SER A 332 -2.47 12.72 -9.37
C SER A 332 -2.69 11.22 -9.46
N LEU A 333 -3.16 10.60 -8.37
CA LEU A 333 -3.49 9.17 -8.34
C LEU A 333 -4.62 8.80 -9.30
N ILE A 334 -5.68 9.62 -9.38
CA ILE A 334 -6.80 9.41 -10.31
C ILE A 334 -6.29 9.51 -11.77
N CYS A 335 -5.52 10.54 -12.12
CA CYS A 335 -4.97 10.68 -13.46
C CYS A 335 -4.09 9.51 -13.87
N VAL A 336 -3.24 9.04 -12.95
CA VAL A 336 -2.36 7.89 -13.18
C VAL A 336 -3.16 6.60 -13.36
N LEU A 337 -4.21 6.37 -12.56
CA LEU A 337 -5.10 5.22 -12.71
C LEU A 337 -5.85 5.24 -14.05
N VAL A 338 -6.44 6.38 -14.41
CA VAL A 338 -7.14 6.55 -15.69
C VAL A 338 -6.19 6.33 -16.86
N GLY A 339 -4.97 6.87 -16.78
CA GLY A 339 -3.94 6.62 -17.78
C GLY A 339 -3.55 5.15 -17.89
N GLY A 340 -3.37 4.47 -16.75
CA GLY A 340 -3.11 3.03 -16.71
C GLY A 340 -4.25 2.21 -17.33
N PHE A 341 -5.50 2.63 -17.15
CA PHE A 341 -6.67 2.03 -17.79
C PHE A 341 -6.64 2.24 -19.31
N ILE A 342 -6.44 3.47 -19.79
CA ILE A 342 -6.34 3.80 -21.22
C ILE A 342 -5.17 3.06 -21.89
N ALA A 343 -4.08 2.83 -21.14
CA ALA A 343 -2.94 2.06 -21.65
C ALA A 343 -3.29 0.61 -21.97
N ARG A 344 -4.20 0.00 -21.20
CA ARG A 344 -4.56 -1.42 -21.29
C ARG A 344 -5.77 -1.69 -22.14
N TYR A 345 -6.71 -0.75 -22.27
CA TYR A 345 -7.97 -0.91 -22.97
C TYR A 345 -8.07 0.04 -24.15
N LYS A 346 -8.83 -0.38 -25.19
CA LYS A 346 -9.19 0.44 -26.34
C LYS A 346 -10.71 0.64 -26.35
N PHE A 347 -11.13 1.83 -26.75
CA PHE A 347 -12.53 2.16 -26.95
C PHE A 347 -12.88 2.00 -28.43
N ILE A 348 -13.79 1.07 -28.73
CA ILE A 348 -14.24 0.83 -30.11
C ILE A 348 -15.68 1.33 -30.22
N ARG A 349 -15.89 2.21 -31.19
CA ARG A 349 -17.25 2.69 -31.53
C ARG A 349 -17.90 1.65 -32.45
N ILE A 350 -18.93 0.96 -31.94
CA ILE A 350 -19.75 0.05 -32.75
C ILE A 350 -20.79 0.88 -33.48
N ASN A 351 -20.71 0.97 -34.82
CA ASN A 351 -21.77 1.51 -35.63
C ASN A 351 -22.98 0.55 -35.66
N LYS A 352 -24.16 1.05 -35.48
CA LYS A 352 -25.44 0.28 -35.49
C LYS A 352 -25.73 -0.48 -36.79
N GLY A 353 -24.86 -0.45 -37.77
CA GLY A 353 -25.08 -1.08 -39.07
C GLY A 353 -24.48 -2.49 -39.27
N ASN A 354 -23.85 -3.07 -38.25
CA ASN A 354 -23.22 -4.40 -38.33
C ASN A 354 -23.66 -5.32 -37.17
N ILE A 355 -24.97 -5.30 -36.85
CA ILE A 355 -25.62 -6.32 -36.00
C ILE A 355 -26.62 -7.05 -36.87
#